data_9d02662a5223cadb26cc6d1a62141ee9
#
_entry.id   9d02662a5223cadb26cc6d1a62141ee9
#
_cell.length_a   1.000
_cell.length_b   1.000
_cell.length_c   1.000
_cell.angle_alpha   90.00
_cell.angle_beta   90.00
_cell.angle_gamma   90.00
#
_symmetry.space_group_name_H-M   'P 1'
#
loop_
_entity.id
_entity.type
_entity.pdbx_description
1 polymer ?
#
loop_
_entity_poly.entity_id
_entity_poly.type
_entity_poly.pdbx_seq_one_letter_code
_entity_poly.pdbx_strand_id
1 'polypeptide(L)'
;MQTRVRTGSNSTGETLIELIIAVAIMGITVVAIVGGIATSILMSDIHRKQTTAGAYVRSYAEAVQTYVAAGNFDATSSPDYGASTVLTPNTWAQFTAPNTGINAPDVSVRCWDDAQQKFPEPPAGNGCTAGSTLQQVTLNVSSTDSRASESLVVVVRKP
;
A
#
# COMPACT_ATOMS: atom_id res chain seq x y z
N MET A 1 -6.87 75.82 -35.63
CA MET A 1 -5.73 75.77 -34.73
C MET A 1 -5.89 74.56 -33.83
N GLN A 2 -5.32 73.38 -34.17
CA GLN A 2 -5.47 72.13 -33.42
C GLN A 2 -4.25 71.91 -32.55
N THR A 3 -4.43 71.96 -31.25
CA THR A 3 -3.36 71.70 -30.27
C THR A 3 -3.21 70.20 -30.10
N ARG A 4 -2.12 69.63 -30.59
CA ARG A 4 -1.75 68.23 -30.35
C ARG A 4 -1.23 68.11 -28.91
N VAL A 5 -1.99 67.45 -28.07
CA VAL A 5 -1.52 67.00 -26.75
C VAL A 5 -0.58 65.81 -26.99
N ARG A 6 0.71 66.03 -26.81
CA ARG A 6 1.71 64.95 -26.70
C ARG A 6 1.55 64.29 -25.33
N THR A 7 0.94 63.13 -25.28
CA THR A 7 1.06 62.22 -24.13
C THR A 7 2.50 61.73 -24.12
N GLY A 8 3.32 62.31 -23.28
CA GLY A 8 4.65 61.76 -22.98
C GLY A 8 4.49 60.41 -22.30
N SER A 9 4.94 59.36 -22.93
CA SER A 9 5.14 58.06 -22.26
C SER A 9 6.23 58.25 -21.24
N ASN A 10 5.89 58.35 -19.96
CA ASN A 10 6.82 58.23 -18.88
C ASN A 10 7.28 56.73 -18.88
N SER A 11 8.35 56.45 -19.60
CA SER A 11 9.17 55.30 -19.33
C SER A 11 9.94 55.60 -18.04
N THR A 12 9.28 55.41 -16.91
CA THR A 12 9.95 55.30 -15.62
C THR A 12 10.81 54.06 -15.70
N GLY A 13 12.14 54.28 -15.76
CA GLY A 13 13.09 53.18 -15.75
C GLY A 13 12.82 52.28 -14.54
N GLU A 14 12.67 51.02 -14.79
CA GLU A 14 12.58 50.02 -13.72
C GLU A 14 13.68 50.28 -12.72
N THR A 15 13.35 50.48 -11.47
CA THR A 15 14.34 50.68 -10.42
C THR A 15 15.08 49.36 -10.20
N LEU A 16 16.37 49.41 -9.94
CA LEU A 16 17.21 48.23 -9.71
C LEU A 16 16.64 47.35 -8.63
N ILE A 17 15.93 47.92 -7.65
CA ILE A 17 15.27 47.21 -6.58
C ILE A 17 14.05 46.42 -7.08
N GLU A 18 13.29 46.92 -8.02
CA GLU A 18 12.15 46.26 -8.62
C GLU A 18 12.58 44.99 -9.38
N LEU A 19 13.71 45.09 -10.12
CA LEU A 19 14.30 43.94 -10.79
C LEU A 19 14.77 42.87 -9.80
N ILE A 20 15.41 43.26 -8.69
CA ILE A 20 15.87 42.31 -7.67
C ILE A 20 14.67 41.60 -7.02
N ILE A 21 13.61 42.33 -6.68
CA ILE A 21 12.41 41.76 -6.10
C ILE A 21 11.73 40.81 -7.10
N ALA A 22 11.62 41.20 -8.36
CA ALA A 22 11.01 40.35 -9.39
C ALA A 22 11.78 39.03 -9.57
N VAL A 23 13.11 39.07 -9.63
CA VAL A 23 13.96 37.88 -9.74
C VAL A 23 13.85 37.02 -8.49
N ALA A 24 13.82 37.60 -7.30
CA ALA A 24 13.64 36.86 -6.04
C ALA A 24 12.29 36.11 -5.99
N ILE A 25 11.19 36.78 -6.33
CA ILE A 25 9.86 36.16 -6.37
C ILE A 25 9.83 35.05 -7.43
N MET A 26 10.39 35.28 -8.60
CA MET A 26 10.48 34.27 -9.66
C MET A 26 11.26 33.06 -9.21
N GLY A 27 12.38 33.22 -8.51
CA GLY A 27 13.19 32.14 -7.97
C GLY A 27 12.39 31.27 -6.96
N ILE A 28 11.71 31.90 -6.02
CA ILE A 28 10.87 31.20 -5.03
C ILE A 28 9.75 30.42 -5.72
N THR A 29 9.10 31.03 -6.71
CA THR A 29 7.99 30.40 -7.45
C THR A 29 8.46 29.17 -8.21
N VAL A 30 9.60 29.24 -8.89
CA VAL A 30 10.15 28.10 -9.63
C VAL A 30 10.49 26.95 -8.69
N VAL A 31 11.13 27.22 -7.55
CA VAL A 31 11.45 26.18 -6.54
C VAL A 31 10.17 25.54 -5.99
N ALA A 32 9.14 26.33 -5.70
CA ALA A 32 7.87 25.81 -5.20
C ALA A 32 7.16 24.89 -6.21
N ILE A 33 7.16 25.27 -7.49
CA ILE A 33 6.56 24.46 -8.56
C ILE A 33 7.32 23.13 -8.73
N VAL A 34 8.66 23.18 -8.80
CA VAL A 34 9.48 21.96 -8.96
C VAL A 34 9.29 21.04 -7.75
N GLY A 35 9.29 21.58 -6.54
CA GLY A 35 9.03 20.82 -5.31
C GLY A 35 7.64 20.16 -5.31
N GLY A 36 6.62 20.89 -5.75
CA GLY A 36 5.25 20.35 -5.87
C GLY A 36 5.13 19.20 -6.87
N ILE A 37 5.78 19.31 -8.02
CA ILE A 37 5.81 18.22 -9.02
C ILE A 37 6.53 16.99 -8.49
N ALA A 38 7.68 17.16 -7.85
CA ALA A 38 8.43 16.05 -7.25
C ALA A 38 7.59 15.29 -6.21
N THR A 39 6.89 16.01 -5.33
CA THR A 39 5.98 15.41 -4.35
C THR A 39 4.83 14.68 -5.00
N SER A 40 4.24 15.22 -6.06
CA SER A 40 3.14 14.60 -6.80
C SER A 40 3.55 13.25 -7.43
N ILE A 41 4.74 13.17 -7.99
CA ILE A 41 5.29 11.94 -8.56
C ILE A 41 5.46 10.87 -7.47
N LEU A 42 6.03 11.23 -6.32
CA LEU A 42 6.22 10.32 -5.20
C LEU A 42 4.88 9.77 -4.67
N MET A 43 3.88 10.64 -4.52
CA MET A 43 2.53 10.23 -4.08
C MET A 43 1.87 9.29 -5.08
N SER A 44 2.02 9.55 -6.38
CA SER A 44 1.50 8.68 -7.43
C SER A 44 2.11 7.26 -7.36
N ASP A 45 3.42 7.15 -7.12
CA ASP A 45 4.10 5.85 -6.96
C ASP A 45 3.58 5.08 -5.72
N ILE A 46 3.43 5.77 -4.59
CA ILE A 46 2.88 5.18 -3.36
C ILE A 46 1.46 4.65 -3.59
N HIS A 47 0.58 5.45 -4.17
CA HIS A 47 -0.79 5.01 -4.46
C HIS A 47 -0.85 3.81 -5.40
N ARG A 48 0.00 3.79 -6.42
CA ARG A 48 0.10 2.65 -7.32
C ARG A 48 0.53 1.38 -6.58
N LYS A 49 1.53 1.47 -5.69
CA LYS A 49 1.98 0.34 -4.87
C LYS A 49 0.89 -0.14 -3.90
N GLN A 50 0.17 0.77 -3.25
CA GLN A 50 -0.96 0.42 -2.39
C GLN A 50 -2.07 -0.31 -3.15
N THR A 51 -2.45 0.19 -4.32
CA THR A 51 -3.47 -0.46 -5.15
C THR A 51 -3.03 -1.87 -5.57
N THR A 52 -1.78 -2.04 -5.95
CA THR A 52 -1.22 -3.34 -6.33
C THR A 52 -1.16 -4.28 -5.12
N ALA A 53 -0.70 -3.82 -3.97
CA ALA A 53 -0.67 -4.61 -2.74
C ALA A 53 -2.08 -5.01 -2.29
N GLY A 54 -3.06 -4.10 -2.38
CA GLY A 54 -4.45 -4.39 -2.08
C GLY A 54 -5.10 -5.41 -3.01
N ALA A 55 -4.80 -5.37 -4.30
CA ALA A 55 -5.25 -6.39 -5.25
C ALA A 55 -4.61 -7.75 -4.92
N TYR A 56 -3.32 -7.75 -4.63
CA TYR A 56 -2.56 -8.96 -4.34
C TYR A 56 -3.03 -9.65 -3.05
N VAL A 57 -3.23 -8.89 -1.95
CA VAL A 57 -3.71 -9.47 -0.69
C VAL A 57 -5.11 -10.06 -0.81
N ARG A 58 -5.99 -9.48 -1.63
CA ARG A 58 -7.33 -10.02 -1.90
C ARG A 58 -7.27 -11.33 -2.68
N SER A 59 -6.50 -11.36 -3.77
CA SER A 59 -6.29 -12.59 -4.54
C SER A 59 -5.71 -13.71 -3.68
N TYR A 60 -4.79 -13.37 -2.79
CA TYR A 60 -4.24 -14.34 -1.87
C TYR A 60 -5.28 -14.86 -0.86
N ALA A 61 -6.12 -13.97 -0.33
CA ALA A 61 -7.22 -14.36 0.54
C ALA A 61 -8.20 -15.33 -0.12
N GLU A 62 -8.52 -15.11 -1.39
CA GLU A 62 -9.34 -16.02 -2.20
C GLU A 62 -8.66 -17.38 -2.38
N ALA A 63 -7.34 -17.39 -2.59
CA ALA A 63 -6.57 -18.62 -2.68
C ALA A 63 -6.61 -19.42 -1.35
N VAL A 64 -6.44 -18.75 -0.21
CA VAL A 64 -6.55 -19.38 1.12
C VAL A 64 -7.95 -19.97 1.32
N GLN A 65 -9.01 -19.23 0.99
CA GLN A 65 -10.39 -19.74 1.09
C GLN A 65 -10.62 -20.95 0.19
N THR A 66 -10.15 -20.91 -1.03
CA THR A 66 -10.25 -22.01 -1.99
C THR A 66 -9.49 -23.25 -1.50
N TYR A 67 -8.29 -23.05 -0.97
CA TYR A 67 -7.47 -24.10 -0.40
C TYR A 67 -8.16 -24.80 0.78
N VAL A 68 -8.73 -24.03 1.71
CA VAL A 68 -9.48 -24.54 2.84
C VAL A 68 -10.76 -25.24 2.39
N ALA A 69 -11.49 -24.67 1.42
CA ALA A 69 -12.71 -25.27 0.88
C ALA A 69 -12.47 -26.61 0.18
N ALA A 70 -11.27 -26.82 -0.36
CA ALA A 70 -10.81 -28.08 -0.93
C ALA A 70 -10.48 -29.17 0.11
N GLY A 71 -10.71 -28.90 1.41
CA GLY A 71 -10.46 -29.85 2.50
C GLY A 71 -9.10 -29.74 3.17
N ASN A 72 -8.30 -28.74 2.82
CA ASN A 72 -6.94 -28.53 3.36
C ASN A 72 -6.94 -27.60 4.59
N PHE A 73 -7.95 -27.70 5.44
CA PHE A 73 -7.96 -26.95 6.70
C PHE A 73 -6.90 -27.51 7.65
N ASP A 74 -5.94 -26.67 8.05
CA ASP A 74 -4.88 -27.06 8.96
C ASP A 74 -5.33 -26.91 10.43
N ALA A 75 -5.70 -28.01 11.07
CA ALA A 75 -6.15 -28.06 12.46
C ALA A 75 -5.00 -28.31 13.45
N THR A 76 -3.76 -28.09 13.04
CA THR A 76 -2.57 -28.25 13.92
C THR A 76 -2.46 -27.08 14.91
N SER A 77 -1.54 -27.20 15.86
CA SER A 77 -1.22 -26.11 16.79
C SER A 77 -0.44 -24.96 16.12
N SER A 78 0.01 -25.15 14.89
CA SER A 78 0.79 -24.17 14.13
C SER A 78 0.33 -24.15 12.66
N PRO A 79 -0.91 -23.71 12.38
CA PRO A 79 -1.44 -23.74 11.04
C PRO A 79 -0.58 -22.91 10.09
N ASP A 80 -0.32 -23.47 8.90
CA ASP A 80 0.46 -22.80 7.87
C ASP A 80 -0.38 -22.58 6.61
N TYR A 81 -0.64 -21.30 6.32
CA TYR A 81 -1.24 -20.84 5.08
C TYR A 81 -0.28 -19.94 4.30
N GLY A 82 1.02 -20.13 4.49
CA GLY A 82 2.04 -19.41 3.75
C GLY A 82 2.03 -19.71 2.25
N ALA A 83 2.74 -18.93 1.49
CA ALA A 83 2.76 -19.01 0.04
C ALA A 83 3.21 -20.39 -0.49
N SER A 84 4.15 -21.03 0.19
CA SER A 84 4.64 -22.37 -0.15
C SER A 84 3.62 -23.48 0.08
N THR A 85 2.65 -23.26 0.95
CA THR A 85 1.62 -24.23 1.35
C THR A 85 0.36 -24.07 0.53
N VAL A 86 -0.17 -22.85 0.46
CA VAL A 86 -1.44 -22.54 -0.22
C VAL A 86 -1.30 -22.53 -1.73
N LEU A 87 -0.14 -22.07 -2.21
CA LEU A 87 0.11 -21.89 -3.63
C LEU A 87 1.01 -23.02 -4.11
N THR A 88 0.40 -24.14 -4.49
CA THR A 88 1.13 -25.20 -5.17
C THR A 88 1.74 -24.68 -6.49
N PRO A 89 2.84 -25.27 -6.99
CA PRO A 89 3.60 -24.74 -8.13
C PRO A 89 2.77 -24.36 -9.37
N ASN A 90 1.60 -24.99 -9.57
CA ASN A 90 0.74 -24.72 -10.71
C ASN A 90 -0.25 -23.55 -10.46
N THR A 91 -0.49 -23.19 -9.19
CA THR A 91 -1.41 -22.08 -8.85
C THR A 91 -0.64 -20.76 -8.71
N TRP A 92 0.64 -20.84 -8.35
CA TRP A 92 1.53 -19.69 -8.26
C TRP A 92 1.79 -18.99 -9.60
N ALA A 93 1.71 -19.72 -10.71
CA ALA A 93 1.88 -19.12 -12.03
C ALA A 93 0.80 -18.08 -12.38
N GLN A 94 -0.37 -18.16 -11.73
CA GLN A 94 -1.43 -17.15 -11.83
C GLN A 94 -1.23 -15.99 -10.83
N PHE A 95 -0.49 -16.23 -9.78
CA PHE A 95 -0.08 -15.26 -8.76
C PHE A 95 1.39 -14.89 -8.90
N THR A 96 1.89 -14.79 -10.11
CA THR A 96 3.20 -14.18 -10.32
C THR A 96 3.17 -12.87 -9.55
N ALA A 97 3.87 -12.83 -8.42
CA ALA A 97 4.08 -11.59 -7.71
C ALA A 97 4.46 -10.58 -8.78
N PRO A 98 3.68 -9.53 -8.98
CA PRO A 98 4.02 -8.59 -10.01
C PRO A 98 5.45 -8.19 -9.74
N ASN A 99 6.30 -8.19 -10.74
CA ASN A 99 7.73 -7.86 -10.68
C ASN A 99 7.93 -6.38 -10.27
N THR A 100 7.10 -5.90 -9.35
CA THR A 100 6.74 -4.52 -9.04
C THR A 100 7.12 -4.12 -7.63
N GLY A 101 8.09 -4.81 -7.04
CA GLY A 101 8.59 -4.41 -5.73
C GLY A 101 7.57 -4.64 -4.57
N ILE A 102 6.77 -5.70 -4.65
CA ILE A 102 5.89 -6.17 -3.58
C ILE A 102 6.48 -7.46 -2.98
N ASN A 103 6.55 -7.55 -1.67
CA ASN A 103 6.99 -8.73 -0.94
C ASN A 103 5.92 -9.83 -0.97
N ALA A 104 6.35 -11.08 -0.75
CA ALA A 104 5.43 -12.17 -0.49
C ALA A 104 4.57 -11.86 0.75
N PRO A 105 3.30 -12.34 0.81
CA PRO A 105 2.45 -12.13 1.96
C PRO A 105 3.08 -12.73 3.22
N ASP A 106 3.09 -11.94 4.29
CA ASP A 106 3.32 -12.43 5.64
C ASP A 106 1.98 -12.88 6.22
N VAL A 107 1.95 -14.13 6.72
CA VAL A 107 0.71 -14.78 7.15
C VAL A 107 0.81 -15.09 8.64
N SER A 108 -0.17 -14.62 9.39
CA SER A 108 -0.35 -15.01 10.79
C SER A 108 -1.73 -15.61 11.02
N VAL A 109 -1.80 -16.64 11.85
CA VAL A 109 -3.04 -17.38 12.12
C VAL A 109 -3.37 -17.31 13.61
N ARG A 110 -4.63 -17.05 13.90
CA ARG A 110 -5.19 -17.12 15.26
C ARG A 110 -6.35 -18.11 15.24
N CYS A 111 -6.40 -18.98 16.23
CA CYS A 111 -7.50 -19.92 16.36
C CYS A 111 -8.54 -19.40 17.34
N TRP A 112 -9.79 -19.74 17.08
CA TRP A 112 -10.89 -19.42 17.98
C TRP A 112 -10.76 -20.17 19.31
N ASP A 113 -10.92 -19.45 20.41
CA ASP A 113 -10.99 -19.99 21.76
C ASP A 113 -12.45 -20.00 22.20
N ASP A 114 -13.02 -21.19 22.31
CA ASP A 114 -14.42 -21.36 22.71
C ASP A 114 -14.68 -20.93 24.17
N ALA A 115 -13.70 -21.03 25.04
CA ALA A 115 -13.83 -20.62 26.44
C ALA A 115 -13.86 -19.10 26.60
N GLN A 116 -13.06 -18.39 25.81
CA GLN A 116 -12.97 -16.94 25.82
C GLN A 116 -13.86 -16.25 24.78
N GLN A 117 -14.45 -17.03 23.85
CA GLN A 117 -15.26 -16.56 22.71
C GLN A 117 -14.58 -15.43 21.92
N LYS A 118 -13.29 -15.57 21.63
CA LYS A 118 -12.49 -14.62 20.88
C LYS A 118 -11.32 -15.31 20.17
N PHE A 119 -10.69 -14.57 19.27
CA PHE A 119 -9.37 -14.90 18.73
C PHE A 119 -8.31 -14.28 19.66
N PRO A 120 -7.66 -15.06 20.52
CA PRO A 120 -6.66 -14.51 21.45
C PRO A 120 -5.48 -13.93 20.69
N GLU A 121 -4.83 -12.93 21.30
CA GLU A 121 -3.54 -12.45 20.83
C GLU A 121 -2.55 -13.62 20.94
N PRO A 122 -1.78 -13.94 19.87
CA PRO A 122 -0.81 -15.01 19.95
C PRO A 122 0.25 -14.65 21.00
N PRO A 123 0.60 -15.56 21.90
CA PRO A 123 1.95 -15.60 22.39
C PRO A 123 2.86 -15.78 21.17
N ALA A 124 4.07 -15.24 21.20
CA ALA A 124 5.00 -15.30 20.07
C ALA A 124 5.03 -16.70 19.44
N GLY A 125 4.38 -16.83 18.28
CA GLY A 125 4.07 -18.11 17.62
C GLY A 125 2.57 -18.25 17.37
N ASN A 126 2.19 -18.93 16.30
CA ASN A 126 0.80 -19.23 15.96
C ASN A 126 0.17 -20.10 17.07
N GLY A 127 -0.39 -19.46 18.09
CA GLY A 127 -0.94 -20.12 19.27
C GLY A 127 -2.31 -20.72 19.03
N CYS A 128 -2.40 -21.79 18.26
CA CYS A 128 -3.63 -22.54 18.09
C CYS A 128 -3.70 -23.75 19.04
N THR A 129 -4.88 -24.00 19.58
CA THR A 129 -5.17 -25.28 20.22
C THR A 129 -5.47 -26.28 19.12
N ALA A 130 -4.81 -27.44 19.15
CA ALA A 130 -5.08 -28.51 18.19
C ALA A 130 -6.57 -28.88 18.20
N GLY A 131 -7.17 -28.98 17.02
CA GLY A 131 -8.61 -29.28 16.88
C GLY A 131 -9.54 -28.07 16.79
N SER A 132 -9.02 -26.84 16.82
CA SER A 132 -9.83 -25.66 16.55
C SER A 132 -10.50 -25.76 15.16
N THR A 133 -11.77 -25.38 15.10
CA THR A 133 -12.59 -25.46 13.87
C THR A 133 -12.73 -24.12 13.16
N LEU A 134 -12.29 -23.04 13.79
CA LEU A 134 -12.38 -21.67 13.26
C LEU A 134 -11.03 -20.95 13.43
N GLN A 135 -10.57 -20.34 12.37
CA GLN A 135 -9.28 -19.66 12.34
C GLN A 135 -9.41 -18.26 11.69
N GLN A 136 -8.72 -17.32 12.27
CA GLN A 136 -8.51 -15.98 11.70
C GLN A 136 -7.14 -15.95 11.06
N VAL A 137 -7.09 -15.74 9.77
CA VAL A 137 -5.88 -15.61 8.98
C VAL A 137 -5.66 -14.13 8.66
N THR A 138 -4.58 -13.57 9.13
CA THR A 138 -4.19 -12.20 8.84
C THR A 138 -3.10 -12.23 7.78
N LEU A 139 -3.33 -11.54 6.68
CA LEU A 139 -2.45 -11.45 5.53
C LEU A 139 -1.89 -10.03 5.48
N ASN A 140 -0.58 -9.88 5.53
CA ASN A 140 0.10 -8.60 5.40
C ASN A 140 0.96 -8.61 4.14
N VAL A 141 0.80 -7.60 3.31
CA VAL A 141 1.59 -7.40 2.10
C VAL A 141 2.24 -6.03 2.16
N SER A 142 3.52 -5.96 1.91
CA SER A 142 4.28 -4.71 1.92
C SER A 142 5.08 -4.54 0.64
N SER A 143 5.35 -3.30 0.27
CA SER A 143 6.32 -3.00 -0.78
C SER A 143 7.76 -3.22 -0.29
N THR A 144 8.66 -3.56 -1.20
CA THR A 144 10.08 -3.81 -0.88
C THR A 144 10.80 -2.59 -0.31
N ASP A 145 10.29 -1.38 -0.58
CA ASP A 145 10.78 -0.12 -0.04
C ASP A 145 10.02 0.36 1.22
N SER A 146 9.11 -0.48 1.75
CA SER A 146 8.30 -0.23 2.95
C SER A 146 7.42 1.03 2.89
N ARG A 147 7.15 1.57 1.69
CA ARG A 147 6.32 2.78 1.50
C ARG A 147 4.84 2.50 1.37
N ALA A 148 4.48 1.25 1.11
CA ALA A 148 3.09 0.80 1.03
C ALA A 148 2.95 -0.53 1.76
N SER A 149 1.88 -0.67 2.51
CA SER A 149 1.50 -1.92 3.17
C SER A 149 -0.03 -2.02 3.21
N GLU A 150 -0.52 -3.25 3.00
CA GLU A 150 -1.93 -3.58 3.08
C GLU A 150 -2.11 -4.82 3.94
N SER A 151 -3.17 -4.83 4.72
CA SER A 151 -3.52 -5.95 5.58
C SER A 151 -4.96 -6.38 5.35
N LEU A 152 -5.18 -7.69 5.29
CA LEU A 152 -6.50 -8.27 5.16
C LEU A 152 -6.66 -9.41 6.16
N VAL A 153 -7.81 -9.44 6.82
CA VAL A 153 -8.18 -10.50 7.76
C VAL A 153 -9.27 -11.35 7.15
N VAL A 154 -9.05 -12.65 7.12
CA VAL A 154 -10.00 -13.64 6.63
C VAL A 154 -10.30 -14.64 7.75
N VAL A 155 -11.56 -14.98 7.92
CA VAL A 155 -11.96 -16.06 8.83
C VAL A 155 -12.28 -17.31 8.01
N VAL A 156 -11.60 -18.39 8.31
CA VAL A 156 -11.78 -19.69 7.67
C VAL A 156 -12.33 -20.69 8.70
N ARG A 157 -13.21 -21.56 8.22
CA ARG A 157 -13.84 -22.59 9.04
C ARG A 157 -13.51 -23.97 8.45
N LYS A 158 -13.34 -24.94 9.32
CA LYS A 158 -13.25 -26.34 8.91
C LYS A 158 -14.51 -26.75 8.14
N PRO A 159 -14.39 -27.28 6.91
CA PRO A 159 -15.50 -27.76 6.11
C PRO A 159 -16.28 -28.89 6.80
#